data_fcc89b6eefb4e7ec5b3667830d4ec1a4
#
_entry.id   fcc89b6eefb4e7ec5b3667830d4ec1a4
#
_cell.length_a   1.000
_cell.length_b   1.000
_cell.length_c   1.000
_cell.angle_alpha   90.00
_cell.angle_beta   90.00
_cell.angle_gamma   90.00
#
_symmetry.space_group_name_H-M   'P 1'
#
loop_
_entity.id
_entity.type
_entity.pdbx_description
1 polymer ?
#
loop_
_entity_poly.entity_id
_entity_poly.type
_entity_poly.pdbx_seq_one_letter_code
_entity_poly.pdbx_strand_id
1 'polypeptide(L)'
;MLRHKDTIILSEINSFFTSSEKAMETIFSFIRSLTFSDKRLGFPQASNLKYSNHNKLALLLLFPFFEIKTSWHYADSALYRFLSCGKDVFYRFMNDCAVDWRNLSYSLNMQLIRKVQNKSDLDNTNPRCLIIDDTDLPKTGRAIELIGKIFSHVTHTASLGFKGLFMGYHDGKSFFCLDFSLHGEKGKNQNKPYGLTPAQGRKRYSKKRDKSSKGNERVNDYFLTKINSMINMIRLAIAKGLRFDYVLVDSWFTCFELVRFIASRRIKCHFIGMIKMGKTRYDAFGKSLTAKETVDLLRRKRMTKRSKLLGYYYAETIVDFKGIQVKLFFCKSSKKGNWNGMMTTNTELTFEQAYKIYSTRWSIEVFFKESKQHLGLGKCQAQDFDAQIAATTLCMLQYNLLSVVKRFNAYETLGELFRAAQKDTLEITIAEQIWLIIIEIAAKLSEIFEIDTEVLMQKLFSENETLTKYLNLKNLPQAG
;
A
#
# COMPACT_ATOMS: atom_id res chain seq x y z
N MET A 1 8.09 6.58 25.18
CA MET A 1 9.00 7.67 24.82
C MET A 1 9.99 7.15 23.80
N LEU A 2 10.20 7.84 22.70
CA LEU A 2 11.26 7.54 21.74
C LEU A 2 12.61 7.73 22.45
N ARG A 3 13.56 6.82 22.25
CA ARG A 3 14.92 7.03 22.78
C ARG A 3 15.48 8.28 22.10
N HIS A 4 16.16 9.14 22.83
CA HIS A 4 16.71 10.41 22.35
C HIS A 4 17.52 10.26 21.04
N LYS A 5 18.26 9.15 20.87
CA LYS A 5 19.00 8.81 19.63
C LYS A 5 18.10 8.58 18.40
N ASP A 6 16.89 8.06 18.58
CA ASP A 6 15.99 7.77 17.44
C ASP A 6 15.40 9.04 16.82
N THR A 7 15.25 10.09 17.63
CA THR A 7 14.79 11.41 17.19
C THR A 7 15.91 12.15 16.45
N ILE A 8 17.17 11.93 16.83
CA ILE A 8 18.34 12.60 16.24
C ILE A 8 18.51 12.21 14.78
N ILE A 9 18.47 10.91 14.39
CA ILE A 9 18.68 10.47 13.02
C ILE A 9 17.66 11.09 12.06
N LEU A 10 16.37 11.09 12.40
CA LEU A 10 15.37 11.73 11.55
C LEU A 10 15.50 13.26 11.52
N SER A 11 15.97 13.89 12.61
CA SER A 11 16.24 15.32 12.61
C SER A 11 17.47 15.67 11.79
N GLU A 12 18.51 14.85 11.83
CA GLU A 12 19.69 15.00 10.99
C GLU A 12 19.36 14.88 9.50
N ILE A 13 18.63 13.82 9.12
CA ILE A 13 18.14 13.67 7.74
C ILE A 13 17.32 14.90 7.33
N ASN A 14 16.43 15.40 8.18
CA ASN A 14 15.59 16.57 7.87
C ASN A 14 16.39 17.88 7.76
N SER A 15 17.53 18.01 8.45
CA SER A 15 18.35 19.22 8.38
C SER A 15 18.92 19.50 6.98
N PHE A 16 18.97 18.48 6.11
CA PHE A 16 19.35 18.65 4.70
C PHE A 16 18.24 19.25 3.84
N PHE A 17 16.99 19.19 4.27
CA PHE A 17 15.83 19.64 3.52
C PHE A 17 15.30 20.97 4.13
N THR A 18 15.95 22.06 3.87
CA THR A 18 15.65 23.34 4.52
C THR A 18 14.74 24.28 3.73
N SER A 19 14.27 23.90 2.55
CA SER A 19 13.30 24.70 1.80
C SER A 19 11.89 24.14 1.90
N SER A 20 10.94 24.96 2.30
CA SER A 20 9.53 24.62 2.59
C SER A 20 8.72 24.08 1.40
N GLU A 21 9.30 23.99 0.20
CA GLU A 21 8.61 23.57 -1.01
C GLU A 21 9.05 22.17 -1.52
N LYS A 22 9.99 21.50 -0.86
CA LYS A 22 10.50 20.22 -1.31
C LYS A 22 9.60 19.06 -0.91
N ALA A 23 9.34 18.13 -1.85
CA ALA A 23 8.54 16.94 -1.63
C ALA A 23 9.07 16.08 -0.48
N MET A 24 10.40 15.94 -0.39
CA MET A 24 11.04 15.14 0.66
C MET A 24 10.88 15.75 2.05
N GLU A 25 10.90 17.08 2.21
CA GLU A 25 10.64 17.72 3.50
C GLU A 25 9.24 17.37 4.03
N THR A 26 8.24 17.42 3.16
CA THR A 26 6.88 17.03 3.53
C THR A 26 6.79 15.55 3.91
N ILE A 27 7.45 14.66 3.16
CA ILE A 27 7.53 13.22 3.49
C ILE A 27 8.15 13.02 4.87
N PHE A 28 9.29 13.66 5.15
CA PHE A 28 9.94 13.59 6.46
C PHE A 28 9.09 14.15 7.59
N SER A 29 8.44 15.29 7.37
CA SER A 29 7.53 15.89 8.35
C SER A 29 6.43 14.90 8.75
N PHE A 30 5.84 14.18 7.78
CA PHE A 30 4.86 13.16 8.10
C PHE A 30 5.48 11.96 8.83
N ILE A 31 6.63 11.43 8.40
CA ILE A 31 7.32 10.34 9.09
C ILE A 31 7.65 10.73 10.54
N ARG A 32 8.23 11.91 10.77
CA ARG A 32 8.55 12.43 12.12
C ARG A 32 7.32 12.58 13.00
N SER A 33 6.20 12.92 12.41
CA SER A 33 4.94 13.11 13.12
C SER A 33 4.27 11.82 13.55
N LEU A 34 4.75 10.65 13.07
CA LEU A 34 4.23 9.34 13.46
C LEU A 34 4.82 8.90 14.81
N THR A 35 3.99 8.30 15.63
CA THR A 35 4.44 7.73 16.90
C THR A 35 4.92 6.30 16.67
N PHE A 36 6.21 6.08 16.90
CA PHE A 36 6.87 4.79 16.81
C PHE A 36 7.15 4.28 18.23
N SER A 37 6.36 3.33 18.69
CA SER A 37 6.59 2.61 19.94
C SER A 37 6.64 1.13 19.60
N ASP A 38 7.69 0.41 20.01
CA ASP A 38 7.88 -1.01 19.70
C ASP A 38 6.64 -1.83 20.10
N LYS A 39 6.12 -1.59 21.31
CA LYS A 39 4.89 -2.25 21.78
C LYS A 39 3.66 -1.95 20.89
N ARG A 40 3.49 -0.68 20.50
CA ARG A 40 2.34 -0.27 19.70
C ARG A 40 2.41 -0.81 18.27
N LEU A 41 3.62 -0.87 17.71
CA LEU A 41 3.84 -1.37 16.35
C LEU A 41 3.91 -2.90 16.27
N GLY A 42 4.00 -3.60 17.41
CA GLY A 42 4.09 -5.06 17.43
C GLY A 42 5.49 -5.59 17.16
N PHE A 43 6.53 -4.80 17.50
CA PHE A 43 7.89 -5.30 17.45
C PHE A 43 8.20 -6.15 18.69
N PRO A 44 8.99 -7.21 18.52
CA PRO A 44 9.49 -7.97 19.67
C PRO A 44 10.35 -7.07 20.57
N GLN A 45 10.11 -7.16 21.88
CA GLN A 45 10.89 -6.39 22.85
C GLN A 45 12.22 -7.09 23.09
N ALA A 46 13.31 -6.46 22.67
CA ALA A 46 14.66 -6.91 22.98
C ALA A 46 15.39 -5.81 23.76
N SER A 47 16.01 -6.20 24.88
CA SER A 47 16.66 -5.27 25.80
C SER A 47 17.94 -4.62 25.25
N ASN A 48 18.63 -5.26 24.30
CA ASN A 48 19.96 -4.84 23.81
C ASN A 48 20.06 -4.82 22.29
N LEU A 49 19.19 -4.06 21.61
CA LEU A 49 19.31 -3.86 20.17
C LEU A 49 20.41 -2.83 19.86
N LYS A 50 21.46 -3.25 19.13
CA LYS A 50 22.48 -2.33 18.60
C LYS A 50 21.85 -1.24 17.72
N TYR A 51 20.81 -1.60 16.94
CA TYR A 51 20.06 -0.70 16.06
C TYR A 51 18.57 -0.77 16.41
N SER A 52 17.93 0.36 16.66
CA SER A 52 16.51 0.40 17.00
C SER A 52 15.62 -0.07 15.84
N ASN A 53 14.48 -0.67 16.16
CA ASN A 53 13.48 -1.06 15.16
C ASN A 53 12.92 0.16 14.42
N HIS A 54 12.80 1.28 15.13
CA HIS A 54 12.39 2.55 14.58
C HIS A 54 13.32 3.02 13.45
N ASN A 55 14.63 3.06 13.69
CA ASN A 55 15.62 3.49 12.69
C ASN A 55 15.61 2.57 11.47
N LYS A 56 15.57 1.26 11.67
CA LYS A 56 15.47 0.28 10.58
C LYS A 56 14.23 0.51 9.73
N LEU A 57 13.07 0.71 10.37
CA LEU A 57 11.81 0.96 9.67
C LEU A 57 11.83 2.29 8.92
N ALA A 58 12.27 3.38 9.58
CA ALA A 58 12.35 4.69 8.97
C ALA A 58 13.24 4.70 7.71
N LEU A 59 14.41 4.06 7.79
CA LEU A 59 15.31 3.94 6.65
C LEU A 59 14.69 3.11 5.52
N LEU A 60 14.07 1.96 5.83
CA LEU A 60 13.39 1.14 4.83
C LEU A 60 12.25 1.89 4.12
N LEU A 61 11.53 2.77 4.82
CA LEU A 61 10.52 3.62 4.22
C LEU A 61 11.12 4.65 3.23
N LEU A 62 12.38 5.03 3.43
CA LEU A 62 13.06 6.00 2.58
C LEU A 62 13.76 5.38 1.36
N PHE A 63 14.02 4.07 1.34
CA PHE A 63 14.78 3.39 0.30
C PHE A 63 14.36 3.76 -1.14
N PRO A 64 13.07 3.76 -1.53
CA PRO A 64 12.68 4.06 -2.89
C PRO A 64 13.02 5.50 -3.33
N PHE A 65 13.00 6.45 -2.39
CA PHE A 65 13.29 7.85 -2.67
C PHE A 65 14.79 8.09 -2.89
N PHE A 66 15.64 7.30 -2.24
CA PHE A 66 17.09 7.30 -2.39
C PHE A 66 17.58 6.27 -3.41
N GLU A 67 16.70 5.77 -4.28
CA GLU A 67 17.01 4.77 -5.33
C GLU A 67 17.63 3.47 -4.83
N ILE A 68 17.48 3.18 -3.54
CA ILE A 68 17.97 1.94 -2.93
C ILE A 68 17.01 0.80 -3.29
N LYS A 69 17.32 0.06 -4.32
CA LYS A 69 16.49 -1.05 -4.82
C LYS A 69 16.47 -2.26 -3.89
N THR A 70 17.57 -2.52 -3.21
CA THR A 70 17.71 -3.63 -2.25
C THR A 70 18.64 -3.22 -1.12
N SER A 71 18.53 -3.86 0.05
CA SER A 71 19.44 -3.61 1.18
C SER A 71 20.92 -3.85 0.86
N TRP A 72 21.23 -4.55 -0.24
CA TRP A 72 22.60 -4.72 -0.72
C TRP A 72 23.25 -3.39 -1.06
N HIS A 73 22.52 -2.45 -1.69
CA HIS A 73 23.01 -1.14 -2.12
C HIS A 73 22.97 -0.08 -1.00
N TYR A 74 22.61 -0.49 0.22
CA TYR A 74 22.47 0.46 1.34
C TYR A 74 23.81 1.10 1.71
N ALA A 75 24.89 0.30 1.75
CA ALA A 75 26.21 0.79 2.13
C ALA A 75 26.80 1.84 1.16
N ASP A 76 26.35 1.81 -0.10
CA ASP A 76 26.79 2.74 -1.15
C ASP A 76 25.86 3.97 -1.25
N SER A 77 24.84 4.06 -0.38
CA SER A 77 23.85 5.14 -0.43
C SER A 77 24.16 6.26 0.55
N ALA A 78 23.63 7.45 0.28
CA ALA A 78 23.71 8.60 1.19
C ALA A 78 23.09 8.32 2.58
N LEU A 79 22.20 7.32 2.70
CA LEU A 79 21.61 6.93 3.97
C LEU A 79 22.57 6.19 4.93
N TYR A 80 23.66 5.63 4.39
CA TYR A 80 24.63 4.85 5.20
C TYR A 80 25.25 5.66 6.35
N ARG A 81 25.50 6.96 6.13
CA ARG A 81 26.08 7.85 7.14
C ARG A 81 25.19 8.02 8.38
N PHE A 82 23.85 7.94 8.21
CA PHE A 82 22.91 8.08 9.34
C PHE A 82 22.83 6.82 10.21
N LEU A 83 23.11 5.67 9.61
CA LEU A 83 23.17 4.41 10.32
C LEU A 83 24.18 3.48 9.66
N SER A 84 25.43 3.51 10.13
CA SER A 84 26.50 2.64 9.59
C SER A 84 26.24 1.19 9.97
N CYS A 85 25.53 0.46 9.11
CA CYS A 85 25.21 -0.95 9.31
C CYS A 85 25.26 -1.74 8.01
N GLY A 86 25.57 -3.04 8.09
CA GLY A 86 25.54 -3.92 6.95
C GLY A 86 24.13 -4.29 6.50
N LYS A 87 23.97 -4.73 5.26
CA LYS A 87 22.72 -5.22 4.66
C LYS A 87 21.98 -6.25 5.52
N ASP A 88 22.70 -7.06 6.30
CA ASP A 88 22.15 -8.14 7.13
C ASP A 88 21.23 -7.63 8.25
N VAL A 89 21.42 -6.38 8.66
CA VAL A 89 20.54 -5.74 9.67
C VAL A 89 19.11 -5.64 9.14
N PHE A 90 18.96 -5.22 7.88
CA PHE A 90 17.65 -5.12 7.21
C PHE A 90 17.11 -6.50 6.85
N TYR A 91 17.95 -7.42 6.36
CA TYR A 91 17.51 -8.79 6.05
C TYR A 91 16.98 -9.50 7.28
N ARG A 92 17.70 -9.48 8.42
CA ARG A 92 17.22 -10.06 9.67
C ARG A 92 15.93 -9.42 10.15
N PHE A 93 15.81 -8.10 10.07
CA PHE A 93 14.61 -7.38 10.46
C PHE A 93 13.39 -7.76 9.59
N MET A 94 13.56 -7.86 8.28
CA MET A 94 12.48 -8.22 7.37
C MET A 94 12.12 -9.71 7.45
N ASN A 95 13.08 -10.57 7.79
CA ASN A 95 12.88 -12.01 7.93
C ASN A 95 12.41 -12.43 9.33
N ASP A 96 12.25 -11.49 10.26
CA ASP A 96 11.85 -11.82 11.63
C ASP A 96 10.35 -12.15 11.68
N CYS A 97 10.05 -13.44 11.95
CA CYS A 97 8.67 -13.93 12.04
C CYS A 97 7.92 -13.44 13.30
N ALA A 98 8.61 -12.84 14.27
CA ALA A 98 7.99 -12.26 15.45
C ALA A 98 7.41 -10.86 15.18
N VAL A 99 7.84 -10.16 14.13
CA VAL A 99 7.35 -8.83 13.79
C VAL A 99 5.90 -8.91 13.29
N ASP A 100 5.00 -8.18 13.96
CA ASP A 100 3.61 -8.07 13.54
C ASP A 100 3.45 -6.98 12.45
N TRP A 101 3.82 -7.32 11.20
CA TRP A 101 3.70 -6.42 10.06
C TRP A 101 2.27 -5.94 9.79
N ARG A 102 1.26 -6.75 10.13
CA ARG A 102 -0.14 -6.36 10.01
C ARG A 102 -0.52 -5.28 11.02
N ASN A 103 -0.18 -5.51 12.30
CA ASN A 103 -0.43 -4.51 13.33
C ASN A 103 0.35 -3.21 13.07
N LEU A 104 1.59 -3.31 12.59
CA LEU A 104 2.40 -2.17 12.16
C LEU A 104 1.68 -1.38 11.07
N SER A 105 1.19 -2.04 10.01
CA SER A 105 0.43 -1.40 8.93
C SER A 105 -0.78 -0.64 9.49
N TYR A 106 -1.64 -1.30 10.26
CA TYR A 106 -2.81 -0.65 10.85
C TYR A 106 -2.44 0.52 11.78
N SER A 107 -1.44 0.33 12.64
CA SER A 107 -1.03 1.35 13.62
C SER A 107 -0.53 2.63 12.97
N LEU A 108 0.25 2.53 11.89
CA LEU A 108 0.74 3.69 11.16
C LEU A 108 -0.35 4.31 10.29
N ASN A 109 -1.12 3.50 9.59
CA ASN A 109 -2.20 3.98 8.72
C ASN A 109 -3.30 4.71 9.50
N MET A 110 -3.68 4.20 10.67
CA MET A 110 -4.65 4.90 11.53
C MET A 110 -4.14 6.26 12.02
N GLN A 111 -2.83 6.41 12.22
CA GLN A 111 -2.24 7.70 12.54
C GLN A 111 -2.30 8.65 11.33
N LEU A 112 -1.94 8.17 10.13
CA LEU A 112 -2.02 8.95 8.89
C LEU A 112 -3.46 9.40 8.61
N ILE A 113 -4.43 8.50 8.68
CA ILE A 113 -5.85 8.78 8.45
C ILE A 113 -6.35 9.84 9.42
N ARG A 114 -6.04 9.72 10.72
CA ARG A 114 -6.45 10.71 11.73
C ARG A 114 -5.85 12.09 11.45
N LYS A 115 -4.57 12.15 11.06
CA LYS A 115 -3.90 13.42 10.72
C LYS A 115 -4.54 14.10 9.52
N VAL A 116 -4.90 13.31 8.51
CA VAL A 116 -5.61 13.79 7.32
C VAL A 116 -6.99 14.30 7.68
N GLN A 117 -7.75 13.56 8.50
CA GLN A 117 -9.09 13.95 8.94
C GLN A 117 -9.08 15.23 9.80
N ASN A 118 -8.06 15.41 10.65
CA ASN A 118 -7.93 16.60 11.49
C ASN A 118 -7.51 17.86 10.72
N LYS A 119 -6.85 17.71 9.57
CA LYS A 119 -6.35 18.84 8.75
C LYS A 119 -7.27 19.17 7.57
N SER A 120 -8.18 18.29 7.19
CA SER A 120 -9.10 18.52 6.08
C SER A 120 -10.42 19.05 6.58
N ASP A 121 -10.97 20.04 5.83
CA ASP A 121 -12.28 20.60 6.08
C ASP A 121 -13.32 19.51 6.33
N LEU A 122 -14.16 19.75 7.34
CA LEU A 122 -15.19 18.84 7.83
C LEU A 122 -16.30 18.54 6.79
N ASP A 123 -16.30 19.24 5.66
CA ASP A 123 -17.32 19.16 4.60
C ASP A 123 -17.15 18.01 3.61
N ASN A 124 -16.43 16.96 3.98
CA ASN A 124 -16.33 15.80 3.09
C ASN A 124 -17.61 14.96 3.12
N THR A 125 -18.57 15.29 2.30
CA THR A 125 -19.84 14.56 2.12
C THR A 125 -19.70 13.24 1.34
N ASN A 126 -18.51 12.95 0.78
CA ASN A 126 -18.29 11.72 0.04
C ASN A 126 -18.20 10.52 1.00
N PRO A 127 -18.83 9.39 0.66
CA PRO A 127 -18.83 8.21 1.52
C PRO A 127 -17.42 7.60 1.62
N ARG A 128 -17.16 7.02 2.78
CA ARG A 128 -15.93 6.28 3.07
C ARG A 128 -16.13 4.82 2.64
N CYS A 129 -15.16 4.30 1.90
CA CYS A 129 -15.28 2.98 1.32
C CYS A 129 -14.12 2.07 1.70
N LEU A 130 -14.38 0.81 2.04
CA LEU A 130 -13.40 -0.26 1.94
C LEU A 130 -13.44 -0.82 0.53
N ILE A 131 -12.28 -0.93 -0.11
CA ILE A 131 -12.13 -1.40 -1.48
C ILE A 131 -11.24 -2.62 -1.45
N ILE A 132 -11.70 -3.73 -2.04
CA ILE A 132 -10.95 -4.98 -2.04
C ILE A 132 -10.82 -5.49 -3.46
N ASP A 133 -9.58 -5.82 -3.83
CA ASP A 133 -9.26 -6.39 -5.13
C ASP A 133 -7.97 -7.20 -5.07
N ASP A 134 -7.70 -8.03 -6.08
CA ASP A 134 -6.47 -8.79 -6.15
C ASP A 134 -5.61 -8.42 -7.36
N THR A 135 -4.32 -8.72 -7.25
CA THR A 135 -3.38 -8.51 -8.34
C THR A 135 -2.32 -9.59 -8.39
N ASP A 136 -1.78 -9.83 -9.59
CA ASP A 136 -0.66 -10.74 -9.78
C ASP A 136 0.65 -10.11 -9.31
N LEU A 137 1.41 -10.88 -8.53
CA LEU A 137 2.75 -10.54 -8.07
C LEU A 137 3.74 -11.59 -8.60
N PRO A 138 4.14 -11.48 -9.88
CA PRO A 138 5.05 -12.43 -10.50
C PRO A 138 6.43 -12.41 -9.85
N LYS A 139 7.08 -13.58 -9.84
CA LYS A 139 8.41 -13.81 -9.28
C LYS A 139 9.28 -14.55 -10.27
N THR A 140 10.58 -14.29 -10.23
CA THR A 140 11.58 -15.03 -11.02
C THR A 140 12.24 -16.15 -10.20
N GLY A 141 12.34 -15.98 -8.87
CA GLY A 141 12.95 -16.97 -7.97
C GLY A 141 12.12 -18.25 -7.83
N ARG A 142 12.74 -19.39 -8.04
CA ARG A 142 12.09 -20.72 -7.92
C ARG A 142 12.13 -21.30 -6.51
N ALA A 143 13.00 -20.77 -5.64
CA ALA A 143 13.21 -21.26 -4.29
C ALA A 143 12.44 -20.44 -3.23
N ILE A 144 11.58 -19.51 -3.63
CA ILE A 144 10.81 -18.69 -2.69
C ILE A 144 9.81 -19.62 -1.94
N GLU A 145 9.72 -19.41 -0.64
CA GLU A 145 8.78 -20.14 0.22
C GLU A 145 7.34 -19.90 -0.23
N LEU A 146 6.53 -20.95 -0.24
CA LEU A 146 5.13 -20.94 -0.67
C LEU A 146 4.89 -20.52 -2.13
N ILE A 147 5.92 -20.30 -2.94
CA ILE A 147 5.73 -19.91 -4.34
C ILE A 147 4.97 -20.99 -5.11
N GLY A 148 4.14 -20.54 -6.02
CA GLY A 148 3.41 -21.41 -6.95
C GLY A 148 3.24 -20.75 -8.31
N LYS A 149 2.62 -21.46 -9.26
CA LYS A 149 2.19 -20.85 -10.52
C LYS A 149 0.86 -20.13 -10.30
N ILE A 150 0.78 -18.92 -10.82
CA ILE A 150 -0.42 -18.10 -10.88
C ILE A 150 -0.79 -17.85 -12.33
N PHE A 151 -2.08 -17.81 -12.63
CA PHE A 151 -2.58 -17.54 -13.97
C PHE A 151 -2.97 -16.08 -14.13
N SER A 152 -2.38 -15.39 -15.10
CA SER A 152 -2.77 -14.03 -15.46
C SER A 152 -3.92 -14.06 -16.47
N HIS A 153 -5.06 -13.51 -16.08
CA HIS A 153 -6.20 -13.36 -16.98
C HIS A 153 -5.99 -12.29 -18.06
N VAL A 154 -4.99 -11.43 -17.87
CA VAL A 154 -4.65 -10.38 -18.85
C VAL A 154 -3.80 -10.92 -19.98
N THR A 155 -2.74 -11.69 -19.62
CA THR A 155 -1.80 -12.24 -20.61
C THR A 155 -2.12 -13.67 -21.03
N HIS A 156 -3.11 -14.32 -20.40
CA HIS A 156 -3.47 -15.73 -20.57
C HIS A 156 -2.30 -16.71 -20.38
N THR A 157 -1.34 -16.32 -19.54
CA THR A 157 -0.13 -17.11 -19.25
C THR A 157 -0.02 -17.46 -17.78
N ALA A 158 0.66 -18.57 -17.47
CA ALA A 158 1.01 -18.95 -16.11
C ALA A 158 2.46 -18.56 -15.80
N SER A 159 2.67 -17.83 -14.72
CA SER A 159 3.99 -17.45 -14.20
C SER A 159 4.18 -17.90 -12.76
N LEU A 160 5.42 -17.95 -12.26
CA LEU A 160 5.66 -18.11 -10.83
C LEU A 160 5.26 -16.83 -10.09
N GLY A 161 4.67 -16.94 -8.90
CA GLY A 161 4.29 -15.76 -8.11
C GLY A 161 3.28 -16.03 -7.02
N PHE A 162 2.70 -14.93 -6.54
CA PHE A 162 1.59 -14.90 -5.59
C PHE A 162 0.42 -14.11 -6.18
N LYS A 163 -0.80 -14.49 -5.84
CA LYS A 163 -1.96 -13.61 -5.94
C LYS A 163 -2.02 -12.77 -4.67
N GLY A 164 -1.81 -11.47 -4.78
CA GLY A 164 -1.96 -10.55 -3.66
C GLY A 164 -3.39 -10.05 -3.58
N LEU A 165 -4.12 -10.41 -2.52
CA LEU A 165 -5.41 -9.82 -2.18
C LEU A 165 -5.15 -8.60 -1.30
N PHE A 166 -5.65 -7.45 -1.70
CA PHE A 166 -5.43 -6.19 -0.99
C PHE A 166 -6.76 -5.56 -0.56
N MET A 167 -6.73 -4.92 0.60
CA MET A 167 -7.82 -4.11 1.10
C MET A 167 -7.32 -2.69 1.37
N GLY A 168 -7.98 -1.71 0.74
CA GLY A 168 -7.72 -0.30 0.96
C GLY A 168 -8.93 0.44 1.50
N TYR A 169 -8.68 1.61 2.04
CA TYR A 169 -9.67 2.53 2.58
C TYR A 169 -9.61 3.84 1.79
N HIS A 170 -10.75 4.25 1.26
CA HIS A 170 -10.94 5.53 0.63
C HIS A 170 -11.74 6.44 1.57
N ASP A 171 -11.18 7.56 1.99
CA ASP A 171 -11.80 8.48 2.96
C ASP A 171 -12.73 9.52 2.32
N GLY A 172 -13.06 9.32 1.03
CA GLY A 172 -13.80 10.27 0.21
C GLY A 172 -12.92 11.16 -0.69
N LYS A 173 -11.62 11.28 -0.39
CA LYS A 173 -10.65 12.07 -1.17
C LYS A 173 -9.38 11.28 -1.50
N SER A 174 -8.83 10.52 -0.55
CA SER A 174 -7.56 9.79 -0.67
C SER A 174 -7.75 8.30 -0.41
N PHE A 175 -6.91 7.49 -1.05
CA PHE A 175 -6.87 6.05 -0.87
C PHE A 175 -5.66 5.65 -0.02
N PHE A 176 -5.89 4.74 0.94
CA PHE A 176 -4.89 4.16 1.83
C PHE A 176 -4.97 2.63 1.75
N CYS A 177 -3.89 1.97 1.37
CA CYS A 177 -3.81 0.52 1.43
C CYS A 177 -3.56 0.06 2.87
N LEU A 178 -4.44 -0.78 3.44
CA LEU A 178 -4.43 -1.09 4.88
C LEU A 178 -3.92 -2.49 5.19
N ASP A 179 -4.38 -3.47 4.44
CA ASP A 179 -4.12 -4.89 4.70
C ASP A 179 -4.02 -5.67 3.39
N PHE A 180 -3.41 -6.84 3.46
CA PHE A 180 -3.29 -7.74 2.33
C PHE A 180 -3.10 -9.18 2.80
N SER A 181 -3.26 -10.13 1.89
CA SER A 181 -2.79 -11.51 2.03
C SER A 181 -2.21 -12.01 0.71
N LEU A 182 -1.18 -12.85 0.80
CA LEU A 182 -0.59 -13.50 -0.36
C LEU A 182 -1.16 -14.91 -0.48
N HIS A 183 -1.56 -15.29 -1.67
CA HIS A 183 -2.16 -16.59 -1.96
C HIS A 183 -1.47 -17.29 -3.11
N GLY A 184 -1.50 -18.64 -3.09
CA GLY A 184 -1.18 -19.48 -4.23
C GLY A 184 -2.47 -19.98 -4.90
N GLU A 185 -2.40 -20.25 -6.20
CA GLU A 185 -3.48 -20.92 -6.91
C GLU A 185 -3.28 -22.44 -6.83
N LYS A 186 -4.19 -23.14 -6.16
CA LYS A 186 -4.08 -24.62 -5.96
C LYS A 186 -4.01 -25.39 -7.27
N GLY A 187 -4.62 -24.85 -8.33
CA GLY A 187 -4.72 -25.53 -9.62
C GLY A 187 -5.71 -26.70 -9.60
N LYS A 188 -5.98 -27.27 -10.77
CA LYS A 188 -6.88 -28.41 -10.93
C LYS A 188 -6.16 -29.78 -10.90
N ASN A 189 -4.86 -29.77 -11.17
CA ASN A 189 -4.06 -31.01 -11.24
C ASN A 189 -3.50 -31.37 -9.87
N GLN A 190 -4.03 -32.41 -9.26
CA GLN A 190 -3.60 -32.93 -7.95
C GLN A 190 -2.14 -33.38 -7.92
N ASN A 191 -1.59 -33.86 -9.04
CA ASN A 191 -0.19 -34.28 -9.16
C ASN A 191 0.78 -33.10 -9.29
N LYS A 192 0.27 -31.88 -9.50
CA LYS A 192 1.04 -30.66 -9.60
C LYS A 192 0.41 -29.56 -8.73
N PRO A 193 0.41 -29.74 -7.38
CA PRO A 193 -0.17 -28.75 -6.48
C PRO A 193 0.54 -27.42 -6.67
N TYR A 194 -0.25 -26.35 -6.71
CA TYR A 194 0.22 -25.00 -7.05
C TYR A 194 0.96 -24.91 -8.41
N GLY A 195 0.62 -25.82 -9.35
CA GLY A 195 1.22 -25.87 -10.67
C GLY A 195 2.69 -26.33 -10.71
N LEU A 196 3.23 -26.82 -9.59
CA LEU A 196 4.63 -27.27 -9.44
C LEU A 196 4.69 -28.80 -9.42
N THR A 197 5.74 -29.37 -10.04
CA THR A 197 6.05 -30.79 -9.84
C THR A 197 6.51 -31.04 -8.41
N PRO A 198 6.39 -32.27 -7.87
CA PRO A 198 6.91 -32.59 -6.53
C PRO A 198 8.38 -32.22 -6.32
N ALA A 199 9.22 -32.40 -7.34
CA ALA A 199 10.62 -32.02 -7.31
C ALA A 199 10.82 -30.49 -7.21
N GLN A 200 10.02 -29.71 -7.95
CA GLN A 200 10.03 -28.25 -7.85
C GLN A 200 9.53 -27.77 -6.48
N GLY A 201 8.48 -28.42 -5.95
CA GLY A 201 7.95 -28.12 -4.63
C GLY A 201 8.97 -28.33 -3.51
N ARG A 202 9.77 -29.40 -3.57
CA ARG A 202 10.85 -29.68 -2.59
C ARG A 202 12.03 -28.69 -2.63
N LYS A 203 12.25 -28.00 -3.75
CA LYS A 203 13.32 -26.99 -3.89
C LYS A 203 12.94 -25.63 -3.31
N ARG A 204 11.69 -25.44 -2.87
CA ARG A 204 11.28 -24.19 -2.21
C ARG A 204 11.94 -24.08 -0.84
N TYR A 205 12.31 -22.87 -0.48
CA TYR A 205 12.73 -22.56 0.88
C TYR A 205 11.61 -22.91 1.87
N SER A 206 11.98 -23.34 3.04
CA SER A 206 11.05 -23.65 4.12
C SER A 206 11.66 -23.20 5.44
N LYS A 207 10.92 -22.43 6.19
CA LYS A 207 11.30 -21.91 7.51
C LYS A 207 10.43 -22.52 8.59
N LYS A 208 11.08 -23.03 9.65
CA LYS A 208 10.37 -23.40 10.88
C LYS A 208 10.00 -22.14 11.63
N ARG A 209 8.72 -21.98 11.96
CA ARG A 209 8.18 -20.88 12.76
C ARG A 209 7.48 -21.43 13.98
N ASP A 210 7.55 -20.68 15.09
CA ASP A 210 6.67 -20.96 16.21
C ASP A 210 5.20 -20.79 15.76
N LYS A 211 4.32 -21.68 16.20
CA LYS A 211 2.90 -21.67 15.84
C LYS A 211 2.18 -20.39 16.29
N SER A 212 2.66 -19.75 17.33
CA SER A 212 2.14 -18.49 17.90
C SER A 212 2.75 -17.25 17.23
N SER A 213 3.77 -17.40 16.39
CA SER A 213 4.44 -16.27 15.74
C SER A 213 3.55 -15.58 14.71
N LYS A 214 3.77 -14.29 14.54
CA LYS A 214 3.03 -13.46 13.54
C LYS A 214 3.31 -13.90 12.11
N GLY A 215 4.53 -14.33 11.82
CA GLY A 215 4.87 -14.94 10.53
C GLY A 215 4.06 -16.21 10.25
N ASN A 216 3.83 -17.06 11.27
CA ASN A 216 3.00 -18.25 11.10
C ASN A 216 1.52 -17.89 10.84
N GLU A 217 0.98 -16.85 11.48
CA GLU A 217 -0.37 -16.33 11.16
C GLU A 217 -0.47 -15.95 9.67
N ARG A 218 0.55 -15.30 9.10
CA ARG A 218 0.60 -14.93 7.68
C ARG A 218 0.72 -16.14 6.75
N VAL A 219 1.44 -17.18 7.17
CA VAL A 219 1.48 -18.47 6.45
C VAL A 219 0.10 -19.14 6.45
N ASN A 220 -0.62 -19.10 7.58
CA ASN A 220 -1.98 -19.62 7.65
C ASN A 220 -2.95 -18.87 6.72
N ASP A 221 -2.82 -17.55 6.61
CA ASP A 221 -3.61 -16.73 5.65
C ASP A 221 -3.42 -17.21 4.20
N TYR A 222 -2.20 -17.62 3.83
CA TYR A 222 -1.90 -18.12 2.48
C TYR A 222 -2.79 -19.30 2.09
N PHE A 223 -3.15 -20.17 3.04
CA PHE A 223 -3.97 -21.35 2.81
C PHE A 223 -5.48 -21.09 2.87
N LEU A 224 -5.91 -19.92 3.34
CA LEU A 224 -7.33 -19.53 3.31
C LEU A 224 -7.79 -19.27 1.87
N THR A 225 -9.11 -19.35 1.66
CA THR A 225 -9.70 -18.83 0.42
C THR A 225 -9.63 -17.30 0.44
N LYS A 226 -9.52 -16.66 -0.73
CA LYS A 226 -9.54 -15.19 -0.82
C LYS A 226 -10.81 -14.59 -0.19
N ILE A 227 -11.95 -15.27 -0.30
CA ILE A 227 -13.21 -14.82 0.34
C ILE A 227 -13.09 -14.82 1.87
N ASN A 228 -12.55 -15.89 2.46
CA ASN A 228 -12.35 -15.94 3.92
C ASN A 228 -11.33 -14.90 4.38
N SER A 229 -10.22 -14.73 3.63
CA SER A 229 -9.22 -13.70 3.94
C SER A 229 -9.82 -12.30 3.85
N MET A 230 -10.61 -12.01 2.84
CA MET A 230 -11.33 -10.73 2.69
C MET A 230 -12.26 -10.46 3.89
N ILE A 231 -13.08 -11.43 4.29
CA ILE A 231 -13.98 -11.29 5.44
C ILE A 231 -13.18 -11.06 6.73
N ASN A 232 -12.05 -11.76 6.90
CA ASN A 232 -11.18 -11.58 8.07
C ASN A 232 -10.53 -10.19 8.10
N MET A 233 -10.08 -9.66 6.95
CA MET A 233 -9.55 -8.29 6.85
C MET A 233 -10.62 -7.26 7.22
N ILE A 234 -11.86 -7.40 6.73
CA ILE A 234 -12.96 -6.50 7.08
C ILE A 234 -13.25 -6.55 8.58
N ARG A 235 -13.31 -7.76 9.17
CA ARG A 235 -13.49 -7.92 10.63
C ARG A 235 -12.39 -7.21 11.42
N LEU A 236 -11.15 -7.36 10.98
CA LEU A 236 -10.00 -6.71 11.63
C LEU A 236 -10.07 -5.19 11.51
N ALA A 237 -10.42 -4.66 10.33
CA ALA A 237 -10.61 -3.23 10.13
C ALA A 237 -11.66 -2.65 11.08
N ILE A 238 -12.80 -3.33 11.25
CA ILE A 238 -13.85 -2.97 12.22
C ILE A 238 -13.30 -3.04 13.65
N ALA A 239 -12.60 -4.12 14.00
CA ALA A 239 -12.02 -4.29 15.35
C ALA A 239 -10.96 -3.22 15.67
N LYS A 240 -10.24 -2.71 14.67
CA LYS A 240 -9.31 -1.57 14.80
C LYS A 240 -10.01 -0.21 14.86
N GLY A 241 -11.34 -0.17 14.82
CA GLY A 241 -12.13 1.05 14.94
C GLY A 241 -12.27 1.87 13.66
N LEU A 242 -11.97 1.29 12.49
CA LEU A 242 -12.16 1.96 11.22
C LEU A 242 -13.66 2.06 10.90
N ARG A 243 -14.12 3.26 10.55
CA ARG A 243 -15.50 3.53 10.14
C ARG A 243 -15.57 3.75 8.64
N PHE A 244 -16.47 3.03 7.98
CA PHE A 244 -16.72 3.12 6.54
C PHE A 244 -18.19 2.88 6.25
N ASP A 245 -18.67 3.41 5.14
CA ASP A 245 -20.07 3.42 4.76
C ASP A 245 -20.39 2.31 3.75
N TYR A 246 -19.38 1.93 2.91
CA TYR A 246 -19.53 0.91 1.88
C TYR A 246 -18.32 -0.02 1.80
N VAL A 247 -18.57 -1.28 1.39
CA VAL A 247 -17.56 -2.24 0.93
C VAL A 247 -17.74 -2.41 -0.57
N LEU A 248 -16.67 -2.14 -1.34
CA LEU A 248 -16.66 -2.17 -2.80
C LEU A 248 -15.80 -3.32 -3.30
N VAL A 249 -16.34 -4.15 -4.18
CA VAL A 249 -15.61 -5.27 -4.79
C VAL A 249 -15.97 -5.42 -6.28
N ASP A 250 -15.13 -6.13 -7.01
CA ASP A 250 -15.43 -6.53 -8.38
C ASP A 250 -16.38 -7.73 -8.45
N SER A 251 -16.72 -8.18 -9.64
CA SER A 251 -17.64 -9.29 -9.89
C SER A 251 -17.12 -10.66 -9.43
N TRP A 252 -15.81 -10.80 -9.24
CA TRP A 252 -15.21 -12.06 -8.78
C TRP A 252 -15.44 -12.25 -7.28
N PHE A 253 -15.38 -11.15 -6.51
CA PHE A 253 -15.57 -11.15 -5.06
C PHE A 253 -17.03 -11.00 -4.64
N THR A 254 -17.93 -10.67 -5.56
CA THR A 254 -19.37 -10.58 -5.28
C THR A 254 -19.94 -12.00 -5.09
N CYS A 255 -20.09 -12.40 -3.85
CA CYS A 255 -20.61 -13.71 -3.46
C CYS A 255 -21.60 -13.58 -2.28
N PHE A 256 -22.43 -14.63 -2.10
CA PHE A 256 -23.44 -14.62 -1.04
C PHE A 256 -22.83 -14.50 0.35
N GLU A 257 -21.70 -15.16 0.59
CA GLU A 257 -21.00 -15.14 1.89
C GLU A 257 -20.62 -13.72 2.30
N LEU A 258 -20.10 -12.92 1.38
CA LEU A 258 -19.74 -11.52 1.63
C LEU A 258 -21.01 -10.68 1.87
N VAL A 259 -22.02 -10.79 0.99
CA VAL A 259 -23.27 -10.03 1.11
C VAL A 259 -23.96 -10.35 2.45
N ARG A 260 -24.04 -11.63 2.84
CA ARG A 260 -24.60 -12.07 4.12
C ARG A 260 -23.81 -11.52 5.30
N PHE A 261 -22.47 -11.50 5.20
CA PHE A 261 -21.61 -10.95 6.24
C PHE A 261 -21.89 -9.46 6.44
N ILE A 262 -21.91 -8.68 5.35
CA ILE A 262 -22.15 -7.22 5.41
C ILE A 262 -23.60 -6.91 5.85
N ALA A 263 -24.60 -7.65 5.38
CA ALA A 263 -26.01 -7.45 5.75
C ALA A 263 -26.32 -7.86 7.20
N SER A 264 -25.34 -8.41 7.95
CA SER A 264 -25.56 -8.77 9.35
C SER A 264 -25.80 -7.52 10.21
N ARG A 265 -26.73 -7.61 11.17
CA ARG A 265 -27.12 -6.47 12.05
C ARG A 265 -25.97 -5.85 12.85
N ARG A 266 -24.85 -6.55 12.97
CA ARG A 266 -23.65 -6.09 13.70
C ARG A 266 -22.77 -5.15 12.88
N ILE A 267 -22.95 -5.13 11.56
CA ILE A 267 -22.12 -4.35 10.64
C ILE A 267 -22.93 -3.17 10.12
N LYS A 268 -22.46 -1.96 10.40
CA LYS A 268 -23.13 -0.71 10.03
C LYS A 268 -22.54 -0.14 8.73
N CYS A 269 -22.58 -0.92 7.65
CA CYS A 269 -22.18 -0.47 6.33
C CYS A 269 -22.98 -1.21 5.26
N HIS A 270 -22.87 -0.75 4.03
CA HIS A 270 -23.51 -1.35 2.88
C HIS A 270 -22.51 -2.00 1.94
N PHE A 271 -22.98 -2.90 1.12
CA PHE A 271 -22.23 -3.53 0.05
C PHE A 271 -22.54 -2.87 -1.29
N ILE A 272 -21.53 -2.69 -2.16
CA ILE A 272 -21.70 -2.44 -3.60
C ILE A 272 -20.67 -3.29 -4.35
N GLY A 273 -21.13 -4.09 -5.31
CA GLY A 273 -20.25 -4.90 -6.15
C GLY A 273 -20.82 -5.13 -7.54
N MET A 274 -19.92 -5.30 -8.52
CA MET A 274 -20.36 -5.78 -9.84
C MET A 274 -20.82 -7.23 -9.72
N ILE A 275 -21.84 -7.60 -10.52
CA ILE A 275 -22.30 -8.99 -10.59
C ILE A 275 -22.01 -9.58 -11.97
N LYS A 276 -21.75 -10.89 -11.99
CA LYS A 276 -21.62 -11.63 -13.26
C LYS A 276 -22.99 -11.81 -13.89
N MET A 277 -23.10 -11.57 -15.19
CA MET A 277 -24.30 -11.87 -16.00
C MET A 277 -24.41 -13.38 -16.27
N GLY A 278 -24.27 -14.19 -15.22
CA GLY A 278 -24.14 -15.65 -15.27
C GLY A 278 -25.31 -16.40 -14.64
N LYS A 279 -25.01 -17.52 -13.99
CA LYS A 279 -26.00 -18.50 -13.48
C LYS A 279 -26.56 -18.17 -12.09
N THR A 280 -26.04 -17.13 -11.40
CA THR A 280 -26.56 -16.74 -10.08
C THR A 280 -28.01 -16.29 -10.20
N ARG A 281 -28.87 -16.79 -9.30
CA ARG A 281 -30.30 -16.52 -9.31
C ARG A 281 -30.69 -15.55 -8.21
N TYR A 282 -31.71 -14.77 -8.48
CA TYR A 282 -32.33 -13.76 -7.63
C TYR A 282 -33.84 -13.92 -7.70
N ASP A 283 -34.52 -13.77 -6.59
CA ASP A 283 -35.99 -13.88 -6.57
C ASP A 283 -36.58 -12.48 -6.79
N ALA A 284 -37.20 -12.31 -7.94
CA ALA A 284 -37.79 -11.06 -8.41
C ALA A 284 -39.11 -11.33 -9.13
N PHE A 285 -40.12 -10.48 -8.90
CA PHE A 285 -41.44 -10.59 -9.53
C PHE A 285 -42.10 -11.96 -9.36
N GLY A 286 -41.89 -12.61 -8.21
CA GLY A 286 -42.43 -13.96 -7.91
C GLY A 286 -41.74 -15.10 -8.67
N LYS A 287 -40.58 -14.85 -9.27
CA LYS A 287 -39.81 -15.85 -10.06
C LYS A 287 -38.34 -15.81 -9.66
N SER A 288 -37.69 -16.96 -9.72
CA SER A 288 -36.24 -17.09 -9.57
C SER A 288 -35.56 -16.87 -10.93
N LEU A 289 -34.84 -15.74 -11.08
CA LEU A 289 -34.31 -15.25 -12.35
C LEU A 289 -32.79 -15.05 -12.24
N THR A 290 -32.06 -15.33 -13.31
CA THR A 290 -30.68 -14.90 -13.46
C THR A 290 -30.59 -13.40 -13.73
N ALA A 291 -29.41 -12.80 -13.56
CA ALA A 291 -29.20 -11.38 -13.87
C ALA A 291 -29.62 -11.03 -15.31
N LYS A 292 -29.32 -11.92 -16.28
CA LYS A 292 -29.70 -11.74 -17.68
C LYS A 292 -31.22 -11.80 -17.86
N GLU A 293 -31.88 -12.80 -17.30
CA GLU A 293 -33.36 -12.92 -17.35
C GLU A 293 -34.05 -11.73 -16.67
N THR A 294 -33.48 -11.24 -15.55
CA THR A 294 -34.01 -10.08 -14.84
C THR A 294 -33.97 -8.82 -15.70
N VAL A 295 -32.83 -8.50 -16.34
CA VAL A 295 -32.76 -7.31 -17.19
C VAL A 295 -33.61 -7.44 -18.45
N ASP A 296 -33.76 -8.65 -19.03
CA ASP A 296 -34.63 -8.88 -20.15
C ASP A 296 -36.11 -8.69 -19.77
N LEU A 297 -36.51 -9.11 -18.56
CA LEU A 297 -37.85 -8.86 -18.03
C LEU A 297 -38.10 -7.35 -17.84
N LEU A 298 -37.16 -6.62 -17.26
CA LEU A 298 -37.25 -5.17 -17.07
C LEU A 298 -37.37 -4.43 -18.42
N ARG A 299 -36.66 -4.88 -19.46
CA ARG A 299 -36.78 -4.33 -20.83
C ARG A 299 -38.18 -4.57 -21.40
N ARG A 300 -38.71 -5.79 -21.29
CA ARG A 300 -40.09 -6.11 -21.75
C ARG A 300 -41.14 -5.26 -21.03
N LYS A 301 -40.94 -4.99 -19.75
CA LYS A 301 -41.79 -4.10 -18.94
C LYS A 301 -41.54 -2.60 -19.20
N ARG A 302 -40.70 -2.22 -20.15
CA ARG A 302 -40.32 -0.83 -20.49
C ARG A 302 -39.74 -0.03 -19.29
N MET A 303 -39.08 -0.70 -18.37
CA MET A 303 -38.46 -0.09 -17.17
C MET A 303 -37.03 0.39 -17.41
N THR A 304 -36.58 0.50 -18.66
CA THR A 304 -35.27 1.03 -19.01
C THR A 304 -35.32 2.55 -19.06
N LYS A 305 -34.38 3.20 -18.35
CA LYS A 305 -34.22 4.65 -18.28
C LYS A 305 -32.88 5.05 -18.92
N ARG A 306 -32.65 6.34 -19.13
CA ARG A 306 -31.35 6.91 -19.51
C ARG A 306 -30.97 7.96 -18.49
N SER A 307 -29.82 7.79 -17.86
CA SER A 307 -29.22 8.81 -17.00
C SER A 307 -28.68 9.94 -17.89
N LYS A 308 -29.18 11.15 -17.68
CA LYS A 308 -28.69 12.35 -18.38
C LYS A 308 -27.27 12.69 -17.89
N LEU A 309 -27.00 12.49 -16.60
CA LEU A 309 -25.72 12.81 -15.97
C LEU A 309 -24.58 11.90 -16.45
N LEU A 310 -24.84 10.59 -16.51
CA LEU A 310 -23.82 9.58 -16.84
C LEU A 310 -23.83 9.13 -18.29
N GLY A 311 -24.87 9.47 -19.06
CA GLY A 311 -25.03 9.05 -20.45
C GLY A 311 -25.41 7.57 -20.63
N TYR A 312 -25.54 6.78 -19.55
CA TYR A 312 -25.84 5.36 -19.58
C TYR A 312 -27.33 5.07 -19.69
N TYR A 313 -27.67 3.99 -20.41
CA TYR A 313 -28.98 3.35 -20.29
C TYR A 313 -28.94 2.44 -19.05
N TYR A 314 -29.95 2.49 -18.21
CA TYR A 314 -30.01 1.66 -17.01
C TYR A 314 -31.41 1.14 -16.72
N ALA A 315 -31.47 0.06 -15.96
CA ALA A 315 -32.68 -0.48 -15.35
C ALA A 315 -32.36 -0.91 -13.93
N GLU A 316 -33.32 -0.80 -13.03
CA GLU A 316 -33.13 -1.11 -11.61
C GLU A 316 -34.31 -1.89 -11.04
N THR A 317 -34.04 -2.75 -10.07
CA THR A 317 -35.09 -3.46 -9.34
C THR A 317 -34.55 -3.96 -8.01
N ILE A 318 -35.42 -4.05 -7.00
CA ILE A 318 -35.14 -4.71 -5.73
C ILE A 318 -35.46 -6.20 -5.92
N VAL A 319 -34.61 -7.05 -5.43
CA VAL A 319 -34.72 -8.51 -5.50
C VAL A 319 -34.37 -9.13 -4.14
N ASP A 320 -34.80 -10.35 -3.91
CA ASP A 320 -34.31 -11.16 -2.81
C ASP A 320 -33.12 -12.01 -3.29
N PHE A 321 -32.03 -11.91 -2.55
CA PHE A 321 -30.84 -12.74 -2.76
C PHE A 321 -30.64 -13.67 -1.58
N LYS A 322 -31.32 -14.82 -1.62
CA LYS A 322 -31.29 -15.86 -0.57
C LYS A 322 -31.66 -15.31 0.82
N GLY A 323 -32.78 -14.58 0.89
CA GLY A 323 -33.29 -13.99 2.14
C GLY A 323 -32.74 -12.61 2.48
N ILE A 324 -31.96 -11.99 1.59
CA ILE A 324 -31.42 -10.64 1.76
C ILE A 324 -31.96 -9.75 0.64
N GLN A 325 -32.65 -8.67 1.00
CA GLN A 325 -33.06 -7.67 0.02
C GLN A 325 -31.85 -6.90 -0.51
N VAL A 326 -31.69 -6.89 -1.83
CA VAL A 326 -30.66 -6.15 -2.53
C VAL A 326 -31.23 -5.41 -3.74
N LYS A 327 -30.64 -4.30 -4.10
CA LYS A 327 -31.00 -3.58 -5.31
C LYS A 327 -30.01 -3.92 -6.41
N LEU A 328 -30.53 -4.32 -7.57
CA LEU A 328 -29.77 -4.55 -8.77
C LEU A 328 -29.91 -3.36 -9.70
N PHE A 329 -28.78 -2.91 -10.21
CA PHE A 329 -28.67 -1.96 -11.30
C PHE A 329 -28.07 -2.67 -12.50
N PHE A 330 -28.70 -2.54 -13.66
CA PHE A 330 -28.16 -2.98 -14.93
C PHE A 330 -27.87 -1.75 -15.76
N CYS A 331 -26.67 -1.64 -16.32
CA CYS A 331 -26.30 -0.47 -17.13
C CYS A 331 -25.52 -0.86 -18.38
N LYS A 332 -25.60 0.00 -19.40
CA LYS A 332 -24.85 -0.09 -20.65
C LYS A 332 -24.59 1.29 -21.25
N SER A 333 -23.44 1.45 -21.93
CA SER A 333 -23.01 2.73 -22.49
C SER A 333 -23.73 3.11 -23.77
N SER A 334 -24.22 2.14 -24.57
CA SER A 334 -24.89 2.39 -25.83
C SER A 334 -26.14 1.53 -25.99
N LYS A 335 -27.03 1.89 -26.96
CA LYS A 335 -28.25 1.11 -27.25
C LYS A 335 -27.93 -0.36 -27.60
N LYS A 336 -26.85 -0.61 -28.33
CA LYS A 336 -26.40 -1.94 -28.77
C LYS A 336 -25.41 -2.61 -27.80
N GLY A 337 -24.94 -1.89 -26.76
CA GLY A 337 -23.96 -2.40 -25.81
C GLY A 337 -24.47 -3.53 -24.92
N ASN A 338 -23.55 -4.31 -24.36
CA ASN A 338 -23.84 -5.35 -23.40
C ASN A 338 -24.22 -4.76 -22.03
N TRP A 339 -25.14 -5.43 -21.35
CA TRP A 339 -25.53 -5.08 -20.01
C TRP A 339 -24.47 -5.55 -18.99
N ASN A 340 -24.10 -4.64 -18.11
CA ASN A 340 -23.34 -4.92 -16.91
C ASN A 340 -24.26 -4.80 -15.70
N GLY A 341 -24.07 -5.63 -14.69
CA GLY A 341 -24.87 -5.61 -13.48
C GLY A 341 -24.08 -5.17 -12.25
N MET A 342 -24.71 -4.39 -11.39
CA MET A 342 -24.19 -3.98 -10.09
C MET A 342 -25.25 -4.27 -9.02
N MET A 343 -24.80 -4.70 -7.84
CA MET A 343 -25.66 -5.04 -6.70
C MET A 343 -25.27 -4.18 -5.51
N THR A 344 -26.30 -3.75 -4.75
CA THR A 344 -26.07 -3.08 -3.45
C THR A 344 -27.08 -3.56 -2.39
N THR A 345 -26.65 -3.56 -1.14
CA THR A 345 -27.56 -3.77 0.02
C THR A 345 -28.23 -2.48 0.46
N ASN A 346 -27.82 -1.32 -0.06
CA ASN A 346 -28.54 -0.06 0.16
C ASN A 346 -29.59 0.14 -0.94
N THR A 347 -30.84 -0.20 -0.61
CA THR A 347 -31.96 -0.15 -1.57
C THR A 347 -32.42 1.27 -1.90
N GLU A 348 -32.01 2.27 -1.11
CA GLU A 348 -32.40 3.67 -1.31
C GLU A 348 -31.58 4.40 -2.35
N LEU A 349 -30.40 3.88 -2.70
CA LEU A 349 -29.51 4.52 -3.68
C LEU A 349 -30.17 4.66 -5.05
N THR A 350 -29.97 5.82 -5.69
CA THR A 350 -30.20 5.98 -7.11
C THR A 350 -29.08 5.33 -7.91
N PHE A 351 -29.29 5.10 -9.20
CA PHE A 351 -28.25 4.57 -10.09
C PHE A 351 -27.00 5.47 -10.13
N GLU A 352 -27.22 6.79 -10.23
CA GLU A 352 -26.14 7.77 -10.28
C GLU A 352 -25.29 7.77 -9.01
N GLN A 353 -25.95 7.72 -7.85
CA GLN A 353 -25.25 7.64 -6.55
C GLN A 353 -24.45 6.34 -6.43
N ALA A 354 -25.07 5.19 -6.72
CA ALA A 354 -24.41 3.89 -6.67
C ALA A 354 -23.21 3.83 -7.64
N TYR A 355 -23.35 4.34 -8.84
CA TYR A 355 -22.28 4.40 -9.83
C TYR A 355 -21.13 5.29 -9.37
N LYS A 356 -21.43 6.50 -8.86
CA LYS A 356 -20.42 7.42 -8.32
C LYS A 356 -19.64 6.78 -7.16
N ILE A 357 -20.32 6.14 -6.22
CA ILE A 357 -19.67 5.46 -5.10
C ILE A 357 -18.81 4.31 -5.62
N TYR A 358 -19.35 3.47 -6.51
CA TYR A 358 -18.62 2.33 -7.06
C TYR A 358 -17.39 2.74 -7.86
N SER A 359 -17.43 3.89 -8.55
CA SER A 359 -16.29 4.39 -9.34
C SER A 359 -15.04 4.64 -8.49
N THR A 360 -15.19 4.89 -7.18
CA THR A 360 -14.04 5.04 -6.27
C THR A 360 -13.22 3.76 -6.13
N ARG A 361 -13.78 2.59 -6.51
CA ARG A 361 -13.06 1.31 -6.54
C ARG A 361 -11.80 1.37 -7.41
N TRP A 362 -11.81 2.19 -8.45
CA TRP A 362 -10.65 2.38 -9.32
C TRP A 362 -9.37 2.81 -8.58
N SER A 363 -9.50 3.39 -7.40
CA SER A 363 -8.36 3.82 -6.58
C SER A 363 -7.41 2.67 -6.22
N ILE A 364 -7.90 1.44 -6.07
CA ILE A 364 -7.04 0.28 -5.79
C ILE A 364 -6.23 -0.13 -7.02
N GLU A 365 -6.77 0.04 -8.23
CA GLU A 365 -6.06 -0.23 -9.48
C GLU A 365 -4.95 0.80 -9.70
N VAL A 366 -5.20 2.08 -9.34
CA VAL A 366 -4.17 3.12 -9.31
C VAL A 366 -3.06 2.75 -8.32
N PHE A 367 -3.43 2.30 -7.11
CA PHE A 367 -2.45 1.79 -6.14
C PHE A 367 -1.60 0.66 -6.74
N PHE A 368 -2.19 -0.33 -7.39
CA PHE A 368 -1.44 -1.43 -8.03
C PHE A 368 -0.47 -0.92 -9.09
N LYS A 369 -0.93 -0.02 -9.95
CA LYS A 369 -0.11 0.56 -11.02
C LYS A 369 1.09 1.32 -10.45
N GLU A 370 0.82 2.33 -9.63
CA GLU A 370 1.84 3.22 -9.07
C GLU A 370 2.83 2.45 -8.18
N SER A 371 2.34 1.53 -7.34
CA SER A 371 3.20 0.73 -6.46
C SER A 371 4.09 -0.26 -7.22
N LYS A 372 3.61 -0.87 -8.28
CA LYS A 372 4.43 -1.74 -9.14
C LYS A 372 5.47 -0.95 -9.92
N GLN A 373 5.13 0.23 -10.37
CA GLN A 373 5.99 1.09 -11.17
C GLN A 373 7.09 1.74 -10.33
N HIS A 374 6.75 2.33 -9.19
CA HIS A 374 7.63 3.21 -8.43
C HIS A 374 8.15 2.60 -7.12
N LEU A 375 7.34 1.79 -6.43
CA LEU A 375 7.63 1.32 -5.07
C LEU A 375 8.04 -0.15 -4.99
N GLY A 376 8.14 -0.83 -6.13
CA GLY A 376 8.63 -2.21 -6.18
C GLY A 376 7.65 -3.26 -5.67
N LEU A 377 6.32 -3.01 -5.69
CA LEU A 377 5.32 -4.00 -5.34
C LEU A 377 5.52 -5.28 -6.19
N GLY A 378 5.71 -6.41 -5.51
CA GLY A 378 5.96 -7.70 -6.15
C GLY A 378 7.41 -7.95 -6.57
N LYS A 379 8.32 -6.97 -6.50
CA LYS A 379 9.72 -7.13 -6.96
C LYS A 379 10.65 -7.80 -5.95
N CYS A 380 10.26 -7.93 -4.68
CA CYS A 380 11.07 -8.64 -3.68
C CYS A 380 11.29 -10.10 -4.11
N GLN A 381 12.56 -10.54 -4.16
CA GLN A 381 12.96 -11.90 -4.54
C GLN A 381 13.53 -12.69 -3.36
N ALA A 382 13.40 -12.19 -2.12
CA ALA A 382 13.81 -12.92 -0.92
C ALA A 382 13.11 -14.29 -0.86
N GLN A 383 13.85 -15.31 -0.44
CA GLN A 383 13.32 -16.68 -0.34
C GLN A 383 12.34 -16.84 0.83
N ASP A 384 12.55 -16.10 1.91
CA ASP A 384 11.75 -16.13 3.13
C ASP A 384 10.39 -15.45 2.91
N PHE A 385 9.31 -16.12 3.30
CA PHE A 385 7.94 -15.59 3.17
C PHE A 385 7.72 -14.37 4.08
N ASP A 386 8.36 -14.30 5.26
CA ASP A 386 8.26 -13.14 6.15
C ASP A 386 8.82 -11.89 5.46
N ALA A 387 9.92 -12.01 4.69
CA ALA A 387 10.45 -10.90 3.89
C ALA A 387 9.50 -10.49 2.76
N GLN A 388 8.75 -11.41 2.15
CA GLN A 388 7.71 -11.07 1.17
C GLN A 388 6.59 -10.24 1.81
N ILE A 389 6.20 -10.60 3.03
CA ILE A 389 5.22 -9.87 3.83
C ILE A 389 5.76 -8.47 4.20
N ALA A 390 7.00 -8.42 4.73
CA ALA A 390 7.66 -7.17 5.08
C ALA A 390 7.75 -6.19 3.90
N ALA A 391 8.27 -6.64 2.76
CA ALA A 391 8.43 -5.82 1.56
C ALA A 391 7.09 -5.30 1.03
N THR A 392 6.04 -6.13 1.06
CA THR A 392 4.70 -5.71 0.64
C THR A 392 4.13 -4.66 1.61
N THR A 393 4.31 -4.84 2.93
CA THR A 393 3.88 -3.87 3.94
C THR A 393 4.59 -2.53 3.78
N LEU A 394 5.91 -2.55 3.57
CA LEU A 394 6.69 -1.33 3.34
C LEU A 394 6.21 -0.57 2.11
N CYS A 395 5.98 -1.28 0.99
CA CYS A 395 5.44 -0.70 -0.23
C CYS A 395 4.07 -0.02 0.00
N MET A 396 3.17 -0.65 0.75
CA MET A 396 1.87 -0.06 1.11
C MET A 396 2.04 1.22 1.93
N LEU A 397 2.91 1.21 2.93
CA LEU A 397 3.17 2.38 3.78
C LEU A 397 3.80 3.54 2.99
N GLN A 398 4.74 3.24 2.09
CA GLN A 398 5.35 4.22 1.19
C GLN A 398 4.30 4.85 0.27
N TYR A 399 3.40 4.05 -0.31
CA TYR A 399 2.28 4.57 -1.09
C TYR A 399 1.37 5.48 -0.26
N ASN A 400 1.03 5.06 0.96
CA ASN A 400 0.14 5.83 1.82
C ASN A 400 0.77 7.17 2.27
N LEU A 401 2.08 7.19 2.51
CA LEU A 401 2.82 8.45 2.75
C LEU A 401 2.71 9.39 1.55
N LEU A 402 2.97 8.89 0.34
CA LEU A 402 2.81 9.67 -0.90
C LEU A 402 1.37 10.14 -1.10
N SER A 403 0.37 9.31 -0.78
CA SER A 403 -1.04 9.67 -0.87
C SER A 403 -1.41 10.83 0.06
N VAL A 404 -0.84 10.85 1.27
CA VAL A 404 -1.00 11.96 2.22
C VAL A 404 -0.31 13.22 1.72
N VAL A 405 0.93 13.12 1.28
CA VAL A 405 1.69 14.28 0.77
C VAL A 405 0.99 14.88 -0.44
N LYS A 406 0.56 14.05 -1.39
CA LYS A 406 -0.21 14.51 -2.56
C LYS A 406 -1.47 15.29 -2.17
N ARG A 407 -2.16 14.90 -1.08
CA ARG A 407 -3.39 15.57 -0.63
C ARG A 407 -3.17 17.02 -0.22
N PHE A 408 -2.00 17.34 0.32
CA PHE A 408 -1.68 18.67 0.85
C PHE A 408 -0.77 19.50 -0.06
N ASN A 409 -0.27 18.92 -1.15
CA ASN A 409 0.61 19.56 -2.10
C ASN A 409 -0.02 19.53 -3.52
N ALA A 410 0.36 20.49 -4.37
CA ALA A 410 -0.20 20.66 -5.72
C ALA A 410 0.42 19.71 -6.75
N TYR A 411 0.46 18.41 -6.48
CA TYR A 411 0.87 17.39 -7.46
C TYR A 411 -0.34 16.73 -8.13
N GLU A 412 -0.31 16.63 -9.45
CA GLU A 412 -1.39 15.99 -10.19
C GLU A 412 -1.39 14.47 -10.02
N THR A 413 -0.21 13.85 -10.04
CA THR A 413 -0.06 12.40 -9.93
C THR A 413 0.90 11.98 -8.81
N LEU A 414 0.78 10.75 -8.32
CA LEU A 414 1.74 10.18 -7.37
C LEU A 414 3.11 9.95 -8.01
N GLY A 415 3.14 9.60 -9.31
CA GLY A 415 4.38 9.43 -10.05
C GLY A 415 5.16 10.75 -10.22
N GLU A 416 4.47 11.88 -10.36
CA GLU A 416 5.10 13.21 -10.35
C GLU A 416 5.72 13.52 -8.99
N LEU A 417 4.95 13.37 -7.90
CA LEU A 417 5.44 13.54 -6.54
C LEU A 417 6.64 12.63 -6.24
N PHE A 418 6.58 11.37 -6.68
CA PHE A 418 7.68 10.42 -6.48
C PHE A 418 8.97 10.87 -7.18
N ARG A 419 8.87 11.33 -8.43
CA ARG A 419 10.03 11.88 -9.16
C ARG A 419 10.55 13.16 -8.55
N ALA A 420 9.67 14.04 -8.05
CA ALA A 420 10.10 15.23 -7.33
C ALA A 420 10.89 14.86 -6.07
N ALA A 421 10.39 13.90 -5.27
CA ALA A 421 11.10 13.40 -4.10
C ALA A 421 12.47 12.78 -4.46
N GLN A 422 12.57 12.00 -5.54
CA GLN A 422 13.86 11.47 -6.00
C GLN A 422 14.82 12.59 -6.45
N LYS A 423 14.31 13.60 -7.14
CA LYS A 423 15.12 14.75 -7.54
C LYS A 423 15.67 15.50 -6.32
N ASP A 424 14.83 15.75 -5.31
CA ASP A 424 15.26 16.37 -4.06
C ASP A 424 16.41 15.58 -3.40
N THR A 425 16.32 14.23 -3.36
CA THR A 425 17.38 13.39 -2.78
C THR A 425 18.65 13.39 -3.60
N LEU A 426 18.55 13.44 -4.93
CA LEU A 426 19.71 13.52 -5.83
C LEU A 426 20.47 14.84 -5.65
N GLU A 427 19.77 15.96 -5.55
CA GLU A 427 20.36 17.27 -5.31
C GLU A 427 21.16 17.29 -4.01
N ILE A 428 20.67 16.65 -2.96
CA ILE A 428 21.37 16.52 -1.68
C ILE A 428 22.61 15.67 -1.83
N THR A 429 22.50 14.52 -2.49
CA THR A 429 23.64 13.61 -2.68
C THR A 429 24.77 14.30 -3.46
N ILE A 430 24.45 15.09 -4.46
CA ILE A 430 25.43 15.88 -5.22
C ILE A 430 26.06 16.95 -4.34
N ALA A 431 25.26 17.70 -3.57
CA ALA A 431 25.74 18.72 -2.64
C ALA A 431 26.68 18.12 -1.59
N GLU A 432 26.37 16.94 -1.07
CA GLU A 432 27.25 16.21 -0.16
C GLU A 432 28.59 15.83 -0.79
N GLN A 433 28.58 15.31 -2.01
CA GLN A 433 29.81 14.92 -2.71
C GLN A 433 30.70 16.14 -2.96
N ILE A 434 30.10 17.24 -3.40
CA ILE A 434 30.82 18.51 -3.58
C ILE A 434 31.41 18.97 -2.26
N TRP A 435 30.66 18.86 -1.16
CA TRP A 435 31.13 19.24 0.17
C TRP A 435 32.32 18.41 0.65
N LEU A 436 32.28 17.09 0.48
CA LEU A 436 33.42 16.23 0.81
C LEU A 436 34.68 16.58 0.01
N ILE A 437 34.51 16.91 -1.28
CA ILE A 437 35.63 17.38 -2.12
C ILE A 437 36.18 18.71 -1.60
N ILE A 438 35.32 19.63 -1.20
CA ILE A 438 35.76 20.93 -0.64
C ILE A 438 36.50 20.70 0.68
N ILE A 439 36.04 19.85 1.58
CA ILE A 439 36.75 19.50 2.82
C ILE A 439 38.11 18.88 2.53
N GLU A 440 38.18 17.95 1.59
CA GLU A 440 39.45 17.30 1.21
C GLU A 440 40.45 18.29 0.62
N ILE A 441 39.99 19.20 -0.24
CA ILE A 441 40.82 20.29 -0.80
C ILE A 441 41.30 21.22 0.30
N ALA A 442 40.37 21.64 1.21
CA ALA A 442 40.72 22.50 2.33
C ALA A 442 41.76 21.87 3.25
N ALA A 443 41.62 20.57 3.56
CA ALA A 443 42.59 19.83 4.36
C ALA A 443 43.97 19.78 3.72
N LYS A 444 44.05 19.54 2.41
CA LYS A 444 45.33 19.54 1.67
C LYS A 444 45.93 20.94 1.61
N LEU A 445 45.13 21.99 1.43
CA LEU A 445 45.62 23.37 1.47
C LEU A 445 46.14 23.74 2.83
N SER A 446 45.44 23.35 3.90
CA SER A 446 45.89 23.49 5.29
C SER A 446 47.23 22.86 5.55
N GLU A 447 47.46 21.64 5.02
CA GLU A 447 48.72 20.92 5.13
C GLU A 447 49.85 21.63 4.36
N ILE A 448 49.59 22.12 3.13
CA ILE A 448 50.57 22.80 2.30
C ILE A 448 50.99 24.17 2.87
N PHE A 449 50.02 24.91 3.41
CA PHE A 449 50.24 26.28 3.88
C PHE A 449 50.42 26.38 5.40
N GLU A 450 50.42 25.26 6.12
CA GLU A 450 50.55 25.20 7.59
C GLU A 450 49.48 26.07 8.28
N ILE A 451 48.24 26.15 7.74
CA ILE A 451 47.14 26.92 8.27
C ILE A 451 46.15 25.96 8.93
N ASP A 452 45.54 26.37 10.03
CA ASP A 452 44.49 25.59 10.68
C ASP A 452 43.27 25.42 9.74
N THR A 453 42.82 24.19 9.57
CA THR A 453 41.72 23.83 8.66
C THR A 453 40.40 24.53 9.06
N GLU A 454 40.13 24.69 10.38
CA GLU A 454 38.93 25.39 10.86
C GLU A 454 38.94 26.87 10.48
N VAL A 455 40.09 27.54 10.61
CA VAL A 455 40.28 28.94 10.24
C VAL A 455 40.13 29.14 8.74
N LEU A 456 40.67 28.22 7.92
CA LEU A 456 40.52 28.23 6.46
C LEU A 456 39.05 28.07 6.05
N MET A 457 38.37 27.10 6.68
CA MET A 457 36.96 26.84 6.39
C MET A 457 36.06 28.01 6.82
N GLN A 458 36.29 28.61 8.01
CA GLN A 458 35.55 29.78 8.48
C GLN A 458 35.70 30.96 7.49
N LYS A 459 36.90 31.22 6.98
CA LYS A 459 37.11 32.30 5.99
C LYS A 459 36.44 32.01 4.66
N LEU A 460 36.52 30.77 4.16
CA LEU A 460 35.85 30.36 2.91
C LEU A 460 34.33 30.57 2.98
N PHE A 461 33.72 30.40 4.15
CA PHE A 461 32.28 30.50 4.31
C PHE A 461 31.80 31.87 4.79
N SER A 462 32.56 32.58 5.58
CA SER A 462 32.18 33.95 6.03
C SER A 462 32.12 34.96 4.89
N GLU A 463 32.91 34.77 3.85
CA GLU A 463 33.02 35.67 2.71
C GLU A 463 32.19 35.27 1.49
N ASN A 464 31.49 34.12 1.52
CA ASN A 464 30.78 33.61 0.35
C ASN A 464 29.32 33.19 0.67
N GLU A 465 28.42 34.21 0.70
CA GLU A 465 26.98 34.00 0.93
C GLU A 465 26.37 32.96 -0.06
N THR A 466 26.84 32.93 -1.29
CA THR A 466 26.37 32.03 -2.33
C THR A 466 26.67 30.55 -1.97
N LEU A 467 27.90 30.31 -1.50
CA LEU A 467 28.32 28.97 -1.07
C LEU A 467 27.57 28.52 0.18
N THR A 468 27.40 29.43 1.15
CA THR A 468 26.62 29.22 2.38
C THR A 468 25.16 28.93 2.09
N LYS A 469 24.58 29.61 1.13
CA LYS A 469 23.19 29.47 0.69
C LYS A 469 22.97 28.16 -0.09
N TYR A 470 23.91 27.78 -0.97
CA TYR A 470 23.83 26.57 -1.79
C TYR A 470 24.03 25.28 -0.98
N LEU A 471 24.94 25.29 -0.02
CA LEU A 471 25.31 24.10 0.77
C LEU A 471 24.53 24.01 2.09
N ASN A 472 23.78 25.05 2.47
CA ASN A 472 22.99 25.10 3.71
C ASN A 472 23.80 24.71 4.96
N LEU A 473 25.03 25.24 5.02
CA LEU A 473 26.11 24.79 5.91
C LEU A 473 25.85 25.02 7.41
N LYS A 474 24.84 25.80 7.75
CA LYS A 474 24.46 25.99 9.17
C LYS A 474 24.01 24.71 9.89
N ASN A 475 23.76 23.65 9.14
CA ASN A 475 23.16 22.42 9.65
C ASN A 475 23.97 21.13 9.35
N LEU A 476 25.21 21.25 8.84
CA LEU A 476 26.07 20.09 8.70
C LEU A 476 26.62 19.70 10.08
N PRO A 477 26.63 18.41 10.46
CA PRO A 477 27.26 17.98 11.69
C PRO A 477 28.75 18.38 11.65
N GLN A 478 29.23 19.03 12.72
CA GLN A 478 30.66 19.24 12.90
C GLN A 478 31.34 17.88 12.85
N ALA A 479 32.35 17.74 11.97
CA ALA A 479 33.19 16.56 11.91
C ALA A 479 33.92 16.45 13.24
N GLY A 480 33.49 15.49 14.07
CA GLY A 480 34.15 15.09 15.29
C GLY A 480 34.93 13.81 15.06
#